data_1a2029193721c64879e2fa3864608640
#
_entry.id   1a2029193721c64879e2fa3864608640
#
_cell.length_a   1.000
_cell.length_b   1.000
_cell.length_c   1.000
_cell.angle_alpha   90.00
_cell.angle_beta   90.00
_cell.angle_gamma   90.00
#
_symmetry.space_group_name_H-M   'P 1'
#
loop_
_entity.id
_entity.type
_entity.pdbx_description
1 polymer ?
#
loop_
_entity_poly.entity_id
_entity_poly.type
_entity_poly.pdbx_seq_one_letter_code
_entity_poly.pdbx_strand_id
1 'polypeptide(L)'
;MSVYLASVIFVVLAEMGDKTQLLAMAFASRYRWQTVLCGVFVATLVNHFMAVVAGSYITRFIPMEYIQIGASASFILFGLWTIRGDTLEGEDKRFNFSPFWTVAVAFFIAEMGDKTQLATVALATKYSNIIVVWLGTTTAMIIADAIGIIIGIVLGKKIPERFVKWFAAIIFILFGIVGLWQYLPKSLLTTPIVAGGLAVIVILVVLVARMNNSKGKKEAAEESSVEPTT
;
A
#
# COMPACT_ATOMS: atom_id res chain seq x y z
N MET A 1 -1.65 20.31 8.78
CA MET A 1 -0.60 19.42 8.20
C MET A 1 -0.44 19.78 6.73
N SER A 2 0.78 19.94 6.21
CA SER A 2 0.98 20.25 4.79
C SER A 2 0.54 19.07 3.92
N VAL A 3 0.04 19.34 2.71
CA VAL A 3 -0.37 18.31 1.74
C VAL A 3 0.76 17.33 1.47
N TYR A 4 1.99 17.84 1.34
CA TYR A 4 3.18 17.01 1.16
C TYR A 4 3.36 16.01 2.32
N LEU A 5 3.36 16.49 3.56
CA LEU A 5 3.56 15.62 4.73
C LEU A 5 2.44 14.61 4.89
N ALA A 6 1.19 15.01 4.60
CA ALA A 6 0.05 14.09 4.57
C ALA A 6 0.27 12.97 3.56
N SER A 7 0.70 13.31 2.34
CA SER A 7 0.95 12.33 1.27
C SER A 7 2.11 11.40 1.63
N VAL A 8 3.19 11.94 2.22
CA VAL A 8 4.34 11.12 2.68
C VAL A 8 3.89 10.12 3.74
N ILE A 9 3.26 10.59 4.82
CA ILE A 9 2.85 9.71 5.92
C ILE A 9 1.89 8.63 5.42
N PHE A 10 0.92 9.02 4.61
CA PHE A 10 -0.10 8.10 4.11
C PHE A 10 0.50 6.96 3.28
N VAL A 11 1.36 7.30 2.32
CA VAL A 11 1.95 6.30 1.41
C VAL A 11 3.03 5.49 2.12
N VAL A 12 3.85 6.08 3.01
CA VAL A 12 4.78 5.27 3.83
C VAL A 12 4.03 4.20 4.62
N LEU A 13 2.90 4.56 5.25
CA LEU A 13 2.09 3.60 6.01
C LEU A 13 1.45 2.54 5.10
N ALA A 14 1.01 2.93 3.89
CA ALA A 14 0.47 2.00 2.90
C ALA A 14 1.49 0.95 2.47
N GLU A 15 2.74 1.38 2.32
CA GLU A 15 3.84 0.60 1.79
C GLU A 15 4.49 -0.31 2.84
N MET A 16 4.34 0.00 4.13
CA MET A 16 4.97 -0.79 5.19
C MET A 16 4.51 -2.25 5.18
N GLY A 17 5.46 -3.16 4.96
CA GLY A 17 5.21 -4.60 4.89
C GLY A 17 4.53 -5.05 3.59
N ASP A 18 4.62 -4.26 2.52
CA ASP A 18 4.05 -4.60 1.22
C ASP A 18 4.98 -5.45 0.36
N LYS A 19 4.43 -6.00 -0.74
CA LYS A 19 5.18 -6.83 -1.69
C LYS A 19 6.35 -6.10 -2.34
N THR A 20 6.19 -4.81 -2.62
CA THR A 20 7.22 -3.98 -3.24
C THR A 20 8.40 -3.74 -2.31
N GLN A 21 8.18 -3.62 -1.01
CA GLN A 21 9.25 -3.59 -0.02
C GLN A 21 10.03 -4.92 0.00
N LEU A 22 9.35 -6.07 -0.12
CA LEU A 22 9.99 -7.38 -0.26
C LEU A 22 10.76 -7.50 -1.59
N LEU A 23 10.19 -6.96 -2.67
CA LEU A 23 10.81 -6.92 -3.99
C LEU A 23 12.09 -6.06 -3.97
N ALA A 24 12.06 -4.90 -3.30
CA ALA A 24 13.24 -4.06 -3.09
C ALA A 24 14.35 -4.81 -2.36
N MET A 25 14.03 -5.55 -1.30
CA MET A 25 14.98 -6.40 -0.58
C MET A 25 15.54 -7.52 -1.47
N ALA A 26 14.69 -8.20 -2.26
CA ALA A 26 15.09 -9.26 -3.16
C ALA A 26 16.07 -8.76 -4.24
N PHE A 27 15.81 -7.59 -4.81
CA PHE A 27 16.73 -6.98 -5.77
C PHE A 27 18.01 -6.45 -5.11
N ALA A 28 17.94 -5.89 -3.91
CA ALA A 28 19.12 -5.42 -3.18
C ALA A 28 20.06 -6.55 -2.75
N SER A 29 19.56 -7.79 -2.65
CA SER A 29 20.41 -8.98 -2.46
C SER A 29 21.18 -9.40 -3.72
N ARG A 30 20.74 -8.95 -4.92
CA ARG A 30 21.31 -9.32 -6.23
C ARG A 30 22.06 -8.18 -6.91
N TYR A 31 21.65 -6.94 -6.66
CA TYR A 31 22.16 -5.73 -7.29
C TYR A 31 22.62 -4.72 -6.23
N ARG A 32 23.40 -3.73 -6.64
CA ARG A 32 23.80 -2.63 -5.75
C ARG A 32 22.55 -1.85 -5.31
N TRP A 33 22.43 -1.59 -4.02
CA TRP A 33 21.23 -0.93 -3.45
C TRP A 33 20.93 0.44 -4.10
N GLN A 34 21.98 1.19 -4.53
CA GLN A 34 21.79 2.45 -5.25
C GLN A 34 21.09 2.24 -6.60
N THR A 35 21.46 1.20 -7.35
CA THR A 35 20.84 0.85 -8.62
C THR A 35 19.38 0.44 -8.41
N VAL A 36 19.11 -0.28 -7.33
CA VAL A 36 17.74 -0.65 -6.94
C VAL A 36 16.92 0.59 -6.64
N LEU A 37 17.38 1.48 -5.74
CA LEU A 37 16.65 2.70 -5.42
C LEU A 37 16.44 3.63 -6.61
N CYS A 38 17.42 3.73 -7.53
CA CYS A 38 17.24 4.50 -8.77
C CYS A 38 16.15 3.90 -9.67
N GLY A 39 16.11 2.58 -9.82
CA GLY A 39 15.07 1.89 -10.58
C GLY A 39 13.68 2.08 -9.96
N VAL A 40 13.57 1.88 -8.65
CA VAL A 40 12.35 2.16 -7.86
C VAL A 40 11.91 3.61 -8.05
N PHE A 41 12.82 4.57 -7.92
CA PHE A 41 12.51 5.99 -8.08
C PHE A 41 11.86 6.30 -9.43
N VAL A 42 12.45 5.81 -10.53
CA VAL A 42 11.92 6.06 -11.87
C VAL A 42 10.57 5.38 -12.07
N ALA A 43 10.41 4.13 -11.64
CA ALA A 43 9.16 3.41 -11.72
C ALA A 43 8.03 4.13 -10.96
N THR A 44 8.29 4.50 -9.71
CA THR A 44 7.34 5.19 -8.84
C THR A 44 7.01 6.59 -9.36
N LEU A 45 8.02 7.32 -9.86
CA LEU A 45 7.81 8.65 -10.43
C LEU A 45 6.76 8.62 -11.55
N VAL A 46 6.86 7.64 -12.44
CA VAL A 46 5.92 7.48 -13.56
C VAL A 46 4.56 6.97 -13.07
N ASN A 47 4.52 5.93 -12.24
CA ASN A 47 3.28 5.37 -11.71
C ASN A 47 2.47 6.40 -10.91
N HIS A 48 3.10 7.12 -10.01
CA HIS A 48 2.42 8.13 -9.20
C HIS A 48 2.03 9.37 -10.02
N PHE A 49 2.81 9.73 -11.06
CA PHE A 49 2.39 10.75 -12.01
C PHE A 49 1.08 10.37 -12.70
N MET A 50 0.99 9.15 -13.22
CA MET A 50 -0.25 8.64 -13.84
C MET A 50 -1.41 8.65 -12.84
N ALA A 51 -1.16 8.25 -11.58
CA ALA A 51 -2.17 8.23 -10.52
C ALA A 51 -2.69 9.63 -10.18
N VAL A 52 -1.82 10.64 -10.02
CA VAL A 52 -2.28 12.01 -9.72
C VAL A 52 -3.02 12.66 -10.88
N VAL A 53 -2.59 12.38 -12.13
CA VAL A 53 -3.31 12.85 -13.32
C VAL A 53 -4.69 12.22 -13.37
N ALA A 54 -4.81 10.92 -13.20
CA ALA A 54 -6.10 10.22 -13.15
C ALA A 54 -7.00 10.78 -12.04
N GLY A 55 -6.46 10.93 -10.82
CA GLY A 55 -7.18 11.50 -9.68
C GLY A 55 -7.68 12.93 -9.96
N SER A 56 -6.83 13.78 -10.51
CA SER A 56 -7.20 15.17 -10.86
C SER A 56 -8.24 15.24 -11.97
N TYR A 57 -8.24 14.28 -12.89
CA TYR A 57 -9.22 14.20 -13.96
C TYR A 57 -10.62 13.81 -13.45
N ILE A 58 -10.69 12.89 -12.51
CA ILE A 58 -11.93 12.43 -11.89
C ILE A 58 -12.70 13.60 -11.25
N THR A 59 -11.98 14.56 -10.64
CA THR A 59 -12.60 15.73 -9.99
C THR A 59 -13.37 16.66 -10.94
N ARG A 60 -13.16 16.55 -12.25
CA ARG A 60 -13.89 17.33 -13.24
C ARG A 60 -15.30 16.82 -13.54
N PHE A 61 -15.56 15.54 -13.25
CA PHE A 61 -16.81 14.86 -13.60
C PHE A 61 -17.64 14.50 -12.39
N ILE A 62 -17.02 14.34 -11.22
CA ILE A 62 -17.67 13.88 -10.00
C ILE A 62 -17.62 14.99 -8.95
N PRO A 63 -18.77 15.37 -8.35
CA PRO A 63 -18.80 16.34 -7.25
C PRO A 63 -17.89 15.91 -6.08
N MET A 64 -17.21 16.88 -5.47
CA MET A 64 -16.20 16.66 -4.46
C MET A 64 -16.72 15.84 -3.26
N GLU A 65 -17.99 16.01 -2.88
CA GLU A 65 -18.62 15.26 -1.78
C GLU A 65 -18.56 13.73 -2.01
N TYR A 66 -18.93 13.27 -3.21
CA TYR A 66 -18.89 11.85 -3.55
C TYR A 66 -17.46 11.31 -3.61
N ILE A 67 -16.53 12.15 -4.11
CA ILE A 67 -15.11 11.80 -4.15
C ILE A 67 -14.56 11.59 -2.73
N GLN A 68 -14.89 12.50 -1.81
CA GLN A 68 -14.42 12.43 -0.42
C GLN A 68 -15.00 11.21 0.31
N ILE A 69 -16.26 10.88 0.08
CA ILE A 69 -16.88 9.66 0.60
C ILE A 69 -16.20 8.41 0.01
N GLY A 70 -16.01 8.39 -1.32
CA GLY A 70 -15.35 7.28 -2.01
C GLY A 70 -13.90 7.09 -1.55
N ALA A 71 -13.13 8.19 -1.42
CA ALA A 71 -11.78 8.14 -0.89
C ALA A 71 -11.74 7.62 0.55
N SER A 72 -12.66 8.05 1.41
CA SER A 72 -12.76 7.57 2.79
C SER A 72 -13.10 6.08 2.87
N ALA A 73 -14.01 5.61 2.03
CA ALA A 73 -14.34 4.20 1.92
C ALA A 73 -13.15 3.38 1.39
N SER A 74 -12.41 3.91 0.41
CA SER A 74 -11.22 3.24 -0.14
C SER A 74 -10.12 3.05 0.92
N PHE A 75 -9.98 3.97 1.88
CA PHE A 75 -9.04 3.80 2.98
C PHE A 75 -9.41 2.62 3.90
N ILE A 76 -10.69 2.38 4.15
CA ILE A 76 -11.12 1.17 4.88
C ILE A 76 -10.75 -0.09 4.08
N LEU A 77 -11.00 -0.08 2.77
CA LEU A 77 -10.63 -1.19 1.88
C LEU A 77 -9.11 -1.43 1.86
N PHE A 78 -8.30 -0.37 1.81
CA PHE A 78 -6.84 -0.48 1.89
C PHE A 78 -6.37 -1.06 3.22
N GLY A 79 -7.01 -0.67 4.34
CA GLY A 79 -6.74 -1.28 5.63
C GLY A 79 -7.04 -2.78 5.66
N LEU A 80 -8.17 -3.21 5.10
CA LEU A 80 -8.53 -4.63 4.97
C LEU A 80 -7.56 -5.38 4.04
N TRP A 81 -7.17 -4.78 2.93
CA TRP A 81 -6.18 -5.34 2.01
C TRP A 81 -4.82 -5.52 2.68
N THR A 82 -4.38 -4.50 3.43
CA THR A 82 -3.11 -4.56 4.17
C THR A 82 -3.07 -5.70 5.19
N ILE A 83 -4.19 -6.02 5.87
CA ILE A 83 -4.29 -7.19 6.76
C ILE A 83 -4.12 -8.49 5.98
N ARG A 84 -4.71 -8.59 4.78
CA ARG A 84 -4.60 -9.77 3.92
C ARG A 84 -3.15 -10.06 3.57
N GLY A 85 -2.35 -9.01 3.38
CA GLY A 85 -0.96 -9.10 2.94
C GLY A 85 -0.84 -9.44 1.46
N ASP A 86 0.31 -9.15 0.92
CA ASP A 86 0.69 -9.44 -0.46
C ASP A 86 1.88 -10.39 -0.49
N THR A 87 1.97 -11.22 -1.53
CA THR A 87 3.07 -12.15 -1.80
C THR A 87 3.69 -11.83 -3.15
N LEU A 88 4.99 -12.08 -3.30
CA LEU A 88 5.67 -11.98 -4.59
C LEU A 88 5.23 -13.13 -5.51
N GLU A 89 4.64 -12.82 -6.65
CA GLU A 89 4.18 -13.78 -7.65
C GLU A 89 5.06 -13.75 -8.92
N GLY A 90 6.38 -13.72 -8.72
CA GLY A 90 7.36 -13.78 -9.82
C GLY A 90 7.79 -12.42 -10.38
N GLU A 91 7.47 -11.31 -9.70
CA GLU A 91 7.95 -9.97 -10.06
C GLU A 91 9.48 -9.87 -9.94
N ASP A 92 10.11 -10.75 -9.16
CA ASP A 92 11.57 -10.82 -8.99
C ASP A 92 12.30 -11.59 -10.10
N LYS A 93 11.59 -12.05 -11.14
CA LYS A 93 12.19 -12.76 -12.29
C LYS A 93 13.21 -11.89 -12.99
N ARG A 94 14.28 -12.53 -13.49
CA ARG A 94 15.32 -11.84 -14.26
C ARG A 94 14.79 -11.49 -15.65
N PHE A 95 14.82 -10.21 -15.97
CA PHE A 95 14.64 -9.74 -17.34
C PHE A 95 16.01 -9.68 -18.04
N ASN A 96 16.05 -9.80 -19.35
CA ASN A 96 17.28 -9.65 -20.16
C ASN A 96 17.66 -8.16 -20.34
N PHE A 97 17.51 -7.36 -19.28
CA PHE A 97 17.83 -5.93 -19.23
C PHE A 97 18.99 -5.67 -18.29
N SER A 98 19.55 -4.46 -18.35
CA SER A 98 20.49 -4.03 -17.31
C SER A 98 19.82 -4.01 -15.93
N PRO A 99 20.58 -4.15 -14.83
CA PRO A 99 20.02 -4.16 -13.48
C PRO A 99 19.04 -3.01 -13.18
N PHE A 100 19.36 -1.80 -13.64
CA PHE A 100 18.49 -0.64 -13.48
C PHE A 100 17.13 -0.83 -14.17
N TRP A 101 17.11 -1.22 -15.44
CA TRP A 101 15.87 -1.42 -16.18
C TRP A 101 15.08 -2.63 -15.71
N THR A 102 15.77 -3.68 -15.26
CA THR A 102 15.12 -4.83 -14.63
C THR A 102 14.32 -4.39 -13.40
N VAL A 103 14.93 -3.62 -12.51
CA VAL A 103 14.25 -3.10 -11.32
C VAL A 103 13.13 -2.14 -11.71
N ALA A 104 13.40 -1.17 -12.59
CA ALA A 104 12.40 -0.17 -12.98
C ALA A 104 11.15 -0.79 -13.60
N VAL A 105 11.32 -1.76 -14.51
CA VAL A 105 10.19 -2.44 -15.17
C VAL A 105 9.44 -3.33 -14.17
N ALA A 106 10.15 -4.11 -13.34
CA ALA A 106 9.52 -4.97 -12.34
C ALA A 106 8.69 -4.16 -11.34
N PHE A 107 9.24 -3.06 -10.82
CA PHE A 107 8.52 -2.18 -9.91
C PHE A 107 7.35 -1.47 -10.59
N PHE A 108 7.52 -0.99 -11.81
CA PHE A 108 6.43 -0.38 -12.57
C PHE A 108 5.23 -1.33 -12.71
N ILE A 109 5.50 -2.61 -13.04
CA ILE A 109 4.45 -3.63 -13.18
C ILE A 109 3.85 -3.99 -11.82
N ALA A 110 4.68 -4.17 -10.79
CA ALA A 110 4.25 -4.55 -9.44
C ALA A 110 3.34 -3.49 -8.79
N GLU A 111 3.63 -2.20 -9.04
CA GLU A 111 2.87 -1.06 -8.53
C GLU A 111 1.61 -0.75 -9.35
N MET A 112 1.50 -1.25 -10.58
CA MET A 112 0.35 -0.94 -11.43
C MET A 112 -0.93 -1.57 -10.87
N GLY A 113 -1.87 -0.70 -10.49
CA GLY A 113 -3.14 -1.10 -9.87
C GLY A 113 -3.05 -1.48 -8.39
N ASP A 114 -1.88 -1.30 -7.76
CA ASP A 114 -1.70 -1.60 -6.35
C ASP A 114 -2.33 -0.55 -5.42
N LYS A 115 -2.42 -0.88 -4.12
CA LYS A 115 -3.04 -0.04 -3.08
C LYS A 115 -2.40 1.35 -2.97
N THR A 116 -1.08 1.47 -3.14
CA THR A 116 -0.36 2.75 -3.09
C THR A 116 -0.65 3.64 -4.29
N GLN A 117 -0.78 3.07 -5.48
CA GLN A 117 -1.25 3.80 -6.65
C GLN A 117 -2.69 4.29 -6.45
N LEU A 118 -3.59 3.44 -5.95
CA LEU A 118 -4.98 3.83 -5.67
C LEU A 118 -5.07 4.85 -4.53
N ALA A 119 -4.25 4.75 -3.49
CA ALA A 119 -4.13 5.75 -2.44
C ALA A 119 -3.64 7.10 -2.99
N THR A 120 -2.70 7.08 -3.95
CA THR A 120 -2.22 8.28 -4.63
C THR A 120 -3.33 8.94 -5.46
N VAL A 121 -4.15 8.16 -6.17
CA VAL A 121 -5.36 8.66 -6.85
C VAL A 121 -6.28 9.33 -5.83
N ALA A 122 -6.60 8.67 -4.72
CA ALA A 122 -7.48 9.20 -3.69
C ALA A 122 -6.94 10.50 -3.05
N LEU A 123 -5.61 10.60 -2.83
CA LEU A 123 -4.98 11.83 -2.35
C LEU A 123 -5.07 12.95 -3.39
N ALA A 124 -4.85 12.65 -4.68
CA ALA A 124 -4.94 13.62 -5.76
C ALA A 124 -6.37 14.14 -5.99
N THR A 125 -7.40 13.35 -5.68
CA THR A 125 -8.79 13.82 -5.69
C THR A 125 -9.09 14.74 -4.51
N LYS A 126 -8.46 14.48 -3.36
CA LYS A 126 -8.69 15.23 -2.12
C LYS A 126 -7.97 16.58 -2.10
N TYR A 127 -6.80 16.67 -2.70
CA TYR A 127 -5.94 17.85 -2.66
C TYR A 127 -5.78 18.47 -4.06
N SER A 128 -6.01 19.77 -4.17
CA SER A 128 -5.93 20.50 -5.44
C SER A 128 -4.51 20.62 -6.02
N ASN A 129 -3.48 20.54 -5.18
CA ASN A 129 -2.09 20.67 -5.65
C ASN A 129 -1.50 19.29 -5.97
N ILE A 130 -1.73 18.85 -7.21
CA ILE A 130 -1.30 17.53 -7.72
C ILE A 130 0.23 17.35 -7.71
N ILE A 131 1.00 18.43 -7.92
CA ILE A 131 2.46 18.36 -7.93
C ILE A 131 2.98 18.00 -6.52
N VAL A 132 2.41 18.64 -5.50
CA VAL A 132 2.78 18.38 -4.10
C VAL A 132 2.38 16.97 -3.68
N VAL A 133 1.22 16.48 -4.13
CA VAL A 133 0.81 15.08 -3.90
C VAL A 133 1.78 14.12 -4.58
N TRP A 134 2.07 14.33 -5.86
CA TRP A 134 2.99 13.51 -6.63
C TRP A 134 4.38 13.42 -6.00
N LEU A 135 4.97 14.55 -5.65
CA LEU A 135 6.28 14.58 -4.98
C LEU A 135 6.23 13.91 -3.61
N GLY A 136 5.17 14.14 -2.83
CA GLY A 136 5.00 13.55 -1.52
C GLY A 136 4.87 12.02 -1.59
N THR A 137 4.03 11.50 -2.47
CA THR A 137 3.81 10.05 -2.62
C THR A 137 5.04 9.36 -3.20
N THR A 138 5.74 9.98 -4.16
CA THR A 138 7.01 9.46 -4.70
C THR A 138 8.11 9.43 -3.62
N THR A 139 8.25 10.49 -2.83
CA THR A 139 9.20 10.52 -1.71
C THR A 139 8.88 9.44 -0.68
N ALA A 140 7.61 9.25 -0.37
CA ALA A 140 7.16 8.23 0.58
C ALA A 140 7.57 6.82 0.15
N MET A 141 7.37 6.50 -1.12
CA MET A 141 7.75 5.20 -1.69
C MET A 141 9.24 4.93 -1.54
N ILE A 142 10.07 5.91 -1.90
CA ILE A 142 11.53 5.79 -1.77
C ILE A 142 11.94 5.60 -0.31
N ILE A 143 11.30 6.32 0.63
CA ILE A 143 11.57 6.16 2.07
C ILE A 143 11.19 4.74 2.52
N ALA A 144 10.02 4.24 2.16
CA ALA A 144 9.55 2.93 2.57
C ALA A 144 10.44 1.80 2.04
N ASP A 145 10.80 1.86 0.75
CA ASP A 145 11.69 0.87 0.13
C ASP A 145 13.12 0.95 0.65
N ALA A 146 13.64 2.16 0.90
CA ALA A 146 14.94 2.33 1.52
C ALA A 146 14.98 1.73 2.94
N ILE A 147 13.93 1.96 3.73
CA ILE A 147 13.78 1.32 5.06
C ILE A 147 13.75 -0.21 4.90
N GLY A 148 12.98 -0.74 3.95
CA GLY A 148 12.92 -2.17 3.67
C GLY A 148 14.28 -2.76 3.32
N ILE A 149 15.03 -2.11 2.42
CA ILE A 149 16.37 -2.53 2.03
C ILE A 149 17.32 -2.52 3.23
N ILE A 150 17.32 -1.44 4.04
CA ILE A 150 18.17 -1.33 5.23
C ILE A 150 17.83 -2.42 6.24
N ILE A 151 16.53 -2.62 6.52
CA ILE A 151 16.06 -3.68 7.41
C ILE A 151 16.50 -5.05 6.90
N GLY A 152 16.34 -5.31 5.60
CA GLY A 152 16.74 -6.57 4.97
C GLY A 152 18.25 -6.84 5.10
N ILE A 153 19.07 -5.81 4.89
CA ILE A 153 20.53 -5.93 4.95
C ILE A 153 21.05 -6.04 6.40
N VAL A 154 20.52 -5.20 7.31
CA VAL A 154 21.12 -5.03 8.66
C VAL A 154 20.50 -5.98 9.68
N LEU A 155 19.19 -6.17 9.66
CA LEU A 155 18.46 -6.88 10.71
C LEU A 155 18.01 -8.29 10.28
N GLY A 156 18.10 -8.63 9.01
CA GLY A 156 17.51 -9.85 8.51
C GLY A 156 16.01 -9.92 8.85
N LYS A 157 15.43 -11.12 8.93
CA LYS A 157 13.98 -11.33 9.19
C LYS A 157 13.51 -11.03 10.63
N LYS A 158 14.10 -10.08 11.36
CA LYS A 158 13.83 -9.86 12.79
C LYS A 158 12.60 -9.02 13.12
N ILE A 159 12.07 -8.24 12.17
CA ILE A 159 10.83 -7.46 12.42
C ILE A 159 9.64 -8.33 12.00
N PRO A 160 8.68 -8.61 12.90
CA PRO A 160 7.50 -9.37 12.52
C PRO A 160 6.65 -8.51 11.57
N GLU A 161 6.67 -8.85 10.29
CA GLU A 161 5.86 -8.19 9.24
C GLU A 161 4.40 -8.05 9.64
N ARG A 162 3.88 -9.02 10.38
CA ARG A 162 2.52 -9.02 10.89
C ARG A 162 2.23 -7.79 11.75
N PHE A 163 3.16 -7.37 12.61
CA PHE A 163 2.97 -6.19 13.46
C PHE A 163 2.87 -4.92 12.63
N VAL A 164 3.76 -4.77 11.63
CA VAL A 164 3.78 -3.61 10.73
C VAL A 164 2.50 -3.52 9.91
N LYS A 165 2.06 -4.65 9.32
CA LYS A 165 0.81 -4.73 8.55
C LYS A 165 -0.41 -4.35 9.40
N TRP A 166 -0.53 -4.86 10.62
CA TRP A 166 -1.63 -4.52 11.51
C TRP A 166 -1.64 -3.05 11.91
N PHE A 167 -0.47 -2.48 12.22
CA PHE A 167 -0.34 -1.06 12.57
C PHE A 167 -0.80 -0.16 11.41
N ALA A 168 -0.31 -0.43 10.20
CA ALA A 168 -0.72 0.30 9.00
C ALA A 168 -2.24 0.16 8.73
N ALA A 169 -2.77 -1.07 8.81
CA ALA A 169 -4.19 -1.33 8.59
C ALA A 169 -5.11 -0.58 9.57
N ILE A 170 -4.74 -0.53 10.85
CA ILE A 170 -5.50 0.22 11.86
C ILE A 170 -5.55 1.70 11.49
N ILE A 171 -4.41 2.29 11.09
CA ILE A 171 -4.35 3.69 10.70
C ILE A 171 -5.24 3.96 9.48
N PHE A 172 -5.19 3.13 8.45
CA PHE A 172 -6.05 3.27 7.28
C PHE A 172 -7.54 3.20 7.64
N ILE A 173 -7.94 2.21 8.43
CA ILE A 173 -9.33 2.06 8.87
C ILE A 173 -9.78 3.28 9.68
N LEU A 174 -8.95 3.79 10.60
CA LEU A 174 -9.25 4.99 11.37
C LEU A 174 -9.44 6.21 10.46
N PHE A 175 -8.53 6.43 9.49
CA PHE A 175 -8.68 7.54 8.55
C PHE A 175 -9.94 7.40 7.68
N GLY A 176 -10.28 6.19 7.26
CA GLY A 176 -11.51 5.93 6.53
C GLY A 176 -12.75 6.23 7.36
N ILE A 177 -12.80 5.79 8.62
CA ILE A 177 -13.92 6.06 9.54
C ILE A 177 -14.06 7.55 9.80
N VAL A 178 -12.96 8.26 10.13
CA VAL A 178 -12.97 9.71 10.37
C VAL A 178 -13.42 10.47 9.13
N GLY A 179 -12.95 10.05 7.94
CA GLY A 179 -13.35 10.66 6.68
C GLY A 179 -14.84 10.44 6.38
N LEU A 180 -15.36 9.21 6.56
CA LEU A 180 -16.80 8.95 6.41
C LEU A 180 -17.63 9.77 7.40
N TRP A 181 -17.19 9.88 8.65
CA TRP A 181 -17.87 10.72 9.66
C TRP A 181 -17.90 12.19 9.24
N GLN A 182 -16.86 12.70 8.59
CA GLN A 182 -16.75 14.10 8.18
C GLN A 182 -17.59 14.42 6.94
N TYR A 183 -17.68 13.50 5.98
CA TYR A 183 -18.23 13.78 4.65
C TYR A 183 -19.59 13.14 4.38
N LEU A 184 -20.03 12.16 5.17
CA LEU A 184 -21.38 11.61 5.05
C LEU A 184 -22.45 12.64 5.48
N PRO A 185 -23.59 12.69 4.78
CA PRO A 185 -24.75 13.49 5.21
C PRO A 185 -25.16 13.14 6.64
N LYS A 186 -25.40 14.16 7.45
CA LYS A 186 -25.77 13.97 8.87
C LYS A 186 -27.02 13.11 9.06
N SER A 187 -27.91 13.09 8.09
CA SER A 187 -29.09 12.22 8.07
C SER A 187 -28.77 10.71 8.08
N LEU A 188 -27.59 10.34 7.59
CA LEU A 188 -27.09 8.96 7.58
C LEU A 188 -26.27 8.62 8.84
N LEU A 189 -25.85 9.62 9.60
CA LEU A 189 -25.06 9.41 10.83
C LEU A 189 -25.93 9.16 12.06
N THR A 190 -26.99 8.36 11.91
CA THR A 190 -27.83 7.92 13.04
C THR A 190 -27.14 6.80 13.80
N THR A 191 -27.40 6.72 15.11
CA THR A 191 -26.77 5.71 16.00
C THR A 191 -26.84 4.28 15.43
N PRO A 192 -27.99 3.78 14.91
CA PRO A 192 -28.04 2.42 14.38
C PRO A 192 -27.22 2.23 13.10
N ILE A 193 -27.14 3.23 12.22
CA ILE A 193 -26.35 3.15 10.99
C ILE A 193 -24.85 3.16 11.32
N VAL A 194 -24.42 4.02 12.22
CA VAL A 194 -23.01 4.08 12.67
C VAL A 194 -22.63 2.78 13.37
N ALA A 195 -23.44 2.30 14.31
CA ALA A 195 -23.19 1.03 15.00
C ALA A 195 -23.15 -0.16 14.02
N GLY A 196 -24.08 -0.21 13.06
CA GLY A 196 -24.11 -1.23 12.00
C GLY A 196 -22.86 -1.17 11.12
N GLY A 197 -22.45 0.02 10.68
CA GLY A 197 -21.24 0.22 9.88
C GLY A 197 -19.96 -0.22 10.61
N LEU A 198 -19.82 0.15 11.89
CA LEU A 198 -18.68 -0.29 12.71
C LEU A 198 -18.69 -1.82 12.90
N ALA A 199 -19.86 -2.41 13.15
CA ALA A 199 -20.00 -3.87 13.26
C ALA A 199 -19.57 -4.58 11.96
N VAL A 200 -19.97 -4.06 10.81
CA VAL A 200 -19.56 -4.59 9.50
C VAL A 200 -18.03 -4.50 9.34
N ILE A 201 -17.41 -3.37 9.66
CA ILE A 201 -15.95 -3.22 9.59
C ILE A 201 -15.25 -4.25 10.50
N VAL A 202 -15.70 -4.41 11.74
CA VAL A 202 -15.13 -5.39 12.67
C VAL A 202 -15.27 -6.81 12.13
N ILE A 203 -16.45 -7.17 11.60
CA ILE A 203 -16.68 -8.49 10.99
C ILE A 203 -15.74 -8.71 9.82
N LEU A 204 -15.57 -7.74 8.92
CA LEU A 204 -14.66 -7.83 7.79
C LEU A 204 -13.20 -7.98 8.23
N VAL A 205 -12.76 -7.21 9.22
CA VAL A 205 -11.42 -7.35 9.81
C VAL A 205 -11.18 -8.76 10.35
N VAL A 206 -12.15 -9.30 11.12
CA VAL A 206 -12.05 -10.65 11.69
C VAL A 206 -12.03 -11.71 10.59
N LEU A 207 -12.88 -11.58 9.56
CA LEU A 207 -12.92 -12.51 8.44
C LEU A 207 -11.58 -12.53 7.67
N VAL A 208 -11.07 -11.36 7.30
CA VAL A 208 -9.79 -11.23 6.58
C VAL A 208 -8.63 -11.77 7.42
N ALA A 209 -8.59 -11.47 8.72
CA ALA A 209 -7.58 -11.99 9.63
C ALA A 209 -7.61 -13.53 9.77
N ARG A 210 -8.81 -14.13 9.81
CA ARG A 210 -8.97 -15.59 9.83
C ARG A 210 -8.52 -16.25 8.53
N MET A 211 -8.88 -15.65 7.39
CA MET A 211 -8.46 -16.15 6.07
C MET A 211 -6.94 -16.14 5.92
N ASN A 212 -6.28 -15.08 6.38
CA ASN A 212 -4.81 -14.97 6.34
C ASN A 212 -4.13 -16.00 7.25
N ASN A 213 -4.64 -16.22 8.46
CA ASN A 213 -4.12 -17.25 9.36
C ASN A 213 -4.30 -18.68 8.80
N SER A 214 -5.35 -18.92 8.03
CA SER A 214 -5.59 -20.24 7.40
C SER A 214 -4.64 -20.50 6.24
N LYS A 215 -4.30 -19.49 5.45
CA LYS A 215 -3.29 -19.61 4.37
C LYS A 215 -1.90 -19.91 4.93
N GLY A 216 -1.42 -19.15 5.89
CA GLY A 216 -0.10 -19.38 6.50
C GLY A 216 0.06 -20.75 7.17
N LYS A 217 -1.03 -21.34 7.70
CA LYS A 217 -1.00 -22.71 8.22
C LYS A 217 -0.92 -23.77 7.12
N LYS A 218 -1.53 -23.53 5.96
CA LYS A 218 -1.46 -24.46 4.81
C LYS A 218 -0.08 -24.45 4.17
N GLU A 219 0.49 -23.28 3.96
CA GLU A 219 1.85 -23.11 3.43
C GLU A 219 2.91 -23.75 4.33
N ALA A 220 2.82 -23.55 5.65
CA ALA A 220 3.70 -24.20 6.62
C ALA A 220 3.52 -25.74 6.66
N ALA A 221 2.33 -26.25 6.41
CA ALA A 221 2.08 -27.69 6.34
C ALA A 221 2.62 -28.31 5.04
N GLU A 222 2.54 -27.60 3.93
CA GLU A 222 3.10 -28.02 2.65
C GLU A 222 4.64 -28.01 2.67
N GLU A 223 5.28 -26.98 3.23
CA GLU A 223 6.73 -26.92 3.41
C GLU A 223 7.24 -28.09 4.27
N SER A 224 6.54 -28.41 5.36
CA SER A 224 6.91 -29.53 6.24
C SER A 224 6.74 -30.92 5.60
N SER A 225 5.91 -31.03 4.57
CA SER A 225 5.68 -32.29 3.83
C SER A 225 6.68 -32.54 2.69
N VAL A 226 7.44 -31.52 2.30
CA VAL A 226 8.41 -31.56 1.18
C VAL A 226 9.86 -31.76 1.67
N GLU A 227 10.17 -31.63 2.97
CA GLU A 227 11.49 -31.98 3.48
C GLU A 227 11.70 -33.50 3.39
N PRO A 228 12.64 -33.98 2.54
CA PRO A 228 12.96 -35.42 2.49
C PRO A 228 13.65 -35.81 3.79
N THR A 229 13.10 -36.84 4.44
CA THR A 229 13.77 -37.57 5.49
C THR A 229 15.10 -38.14 4.95
N THR A 230 16.22 -37.49 5.24
CA THR A 230 17.57 -38.02 5.07
C THR A 230 18.00 -38.72 6.33
#